data_b4e117112472f63492497b376ba9b6af
#
_entry.id   b4e117112472f63492497b376ba9b6af
#
_cell.length_a   1.000
_cell.length_b   1.000
_cell.length_c   1.000
_cell.angle_alpha   90.00
_cell.angle_beta   90.00
_cell.angle_gamma   90.00
#
_symmetry.space_group_name_H-M   'P 1'
#
loop_
_entity.id
_entity.type
_entity.pdbx_description
1 polymer ?
#
loop_
_entity_poly.entity_id
_entity_poly.type
_entity_poly.pdbx_seq_one_letter_code
_entity_poly.pdbx_strand_id
1 'polypeptide(L)'
;MPFTRAELESALAHYSSAVQECSRSGDWAPFADLFTEDVHYVEHAYGELHGREAVREWIQTVMAPFPHMRFPQGWTAYDEESGAVVMLIKNLLDHPTDPDGEPFWFPNWTRLVYAGDNQWSQEEDIYNPRRDAARVVGAWLAAGGELATDQIPSPKHG
;
A
#
# COMPACT_ATOMS: atom_id res chain seq x y z
N MET A 1 -2.19 -24.66 -11.02
CA MET A 1 -1.22 -25.29 -10.10
C MET A 1 -1.02 -24.36 -8.92
N PRO A 2 -1.06 -24.88 -7.73
CA PRO A 2 -0.72 -24.07 -6.58
C PRO A 2 0.75 -23.62 -6.63
N PHE A 3 1.04 -22.46 -6.07
CA PHE A 3 2.39 -21.94 -5.98
C PHE A 3 3.08 -22.48 -4.72
N THR A 4 4.38 -22.68 -4.81
CA THR A 4 5.17 -23.08 -3.63
C THR A 4 5.35 -21.89 -2.68
N ARG A 5 5.58 -22.21 -1.42
CA ARG A 5 5.93 -21.20 -0.41
C ARG A 5 7.11 -20.32 -0.85
N ALA A 6 8.14 -20.93 -1.41
CA ALA A 6 9.35 -20.22 -1.86
C ALA A 6 9.04 -19.24 -3.01
N GLU A 7 8.15 -19.60 -3.94
CA GLU A 7 7.71 -18.70 -4.99
C GLU A 7 6.95 -17.49 -4.43
N LEU A 8 6.04 -17.72 -3.50
CA LEU A 8 5.28 -16.65 -2.86
C LEU A 8 6.18 -15.72 -2.04
N GLU A 9 7.15 -16.25 -1.31
CA GLU A 9 8.12 -15.45 -0.55
C GLU A 9 9.00 -14.63 -1.47
N SER A 10 9.48 -15.21 -2.58
CA SER A 10 10.26 -14.49 -3.58
C SER A 10 9.47 -13.37 -4.26
N ALA A 11 8.23 -13.66 -4.66
CA ALA A 11 7.33 -12.67 -5.25
C ALA A 11 7.00 -11.54 -4.28
N LEU A 12 6.78 -11.85 -3.01
CA LEU A 12 6.54 -10.85 -1.97
C LEU A 12 7.77 -9.98 -1.72
N ALA A 13 8.97 -10.55 -1.72
CA ALA A 13 10.21 -9.79 -1.61
C ALA A 13 10.37 -8.80 -2.77
N HIS A 14 10.02 -9.21 -3.99
CA HIS A 14 9.99 -8.32 -5.16
C HIS A 14 8.98 -7.19 -4.98
N TYR A 15 7.76 -7.51 -4.57
CA TYR A 15 6.70 -6.52 -4.25
C TYR A 15 7.19 -5.49 -3.22
N SER A 16 7.72 -5.96 -2.11
CA SER A 16 8.21 -5.10 -1.02
C SER A 16 9.34 -4.17 -1.46
N SER A 17 10.28 -4.68 -2.25
CA SER A 17 11.37 -3.87 -2.80
C SER A 17 10.86 -2.77 -3.73
N ALA A 18 9.88 -3.08 -4.57
CA ALA A 18 9.27 -2.10 -5.48
C ALA A 18 8.51 -1.02 -4.71
N VAL A 19 7.75 -1.39 -3.67
CA VAL A 19 7.07 -0.43 -2.80
C VAL A 19 8.05 0.48 -2.07
N GLN A 20 9.16 -0.08 -1.55
CA GLN A 20 10.23 0.71 -0.92
C GLN A 20 10.84 1.72 -1.89
N GLU A 21 11.05 1.33 -3.14
CA GLU A 21 11.58 2.24 -4.16
C GLU A 21 10.60 3.36 -4.50
N CYS A 22 9.30 3.06 -4.60
CA CYS A 22 8.26 4.09 -4.77
C CYS A 22 8.28 5.10 -3.61
N SER A 23 8.35 4.62 -2.37
CA SER A 23 8.45 5.47 -1.17
C SER A 23 9.72 6.34 -1.19
N ARG A 24 10.86 5.75 -1.57
CA ARG A 24 12.15 6.46 -1.62
C ARG A 24 12.16 7.54 -2.68
N SER A 25 11.69 7.23 -3.88
CA SER A 25 11.71 8.15 -5.02
C SER A 25 10.57 9.17 -4.99
N GLY A 26 9.45 8.83 -4.34
CA GLY A 26 8.20 9.59 -4.42
C GLY A 26 7.41 9.37 -5.71
N ASP A 27 7.92 8.54 -6.62
CA ASP A 27 7.23 8.15 -7.86
C ASP A 27 6.48 6.84 -7.65
N TRP A 28 5.16 6.90 -7.68
CA TRP A 28 4.28 5.75 -7.45
C TRP A 28 3.76 5.11 -8.73
N ALA A 29 4.05 5.67 -9.90
CA ALA A 29 3.63 5.08 -11.17
C ALA A 29 4.11 3.62 -11.34
N PRO A 30 5.35 3.24 -10.97
CA PRO A 30 5.84 1.86 -11.10
C PRO A 30 5.14 0.84 -10.21
N PHE A 31 4.43 1.26 -9.16
CA PHE A 31 3.65 0.37 -8.31
C PHE A 31 2.66 -0.49 -9.12
N ALA A 32 2.03 0.10 -10.13
CA ALA A 32 1.07 -0.59 -10.98
C ALA A 32 1.69 -1.75 -11.79
N ASP A 33 2.98 -1.72 -12.07
CA ASP A 33 3.68 -2.77 -12.81
C ASP A 33 3.79 -4.09 -12.02
N LEU A 34 3.52 -4.05 -10.71
CA LEU A 34 3.42 -5.24 -9.87
C LEU A 34 2.19 -6.12 -10.16
N PHE A 35 1.26 -5.62 -10.95
CA PHE A 35 -0.04 -6.27 -11.17
C PHE A 35 -0.22 -6.74 -12.62
N THR A 36 -1.09 -7.74 -12.77
CA THR A 36 -1.55 -8.17 -14.10
C THR A 36 -2.34 -7.06 -14.78
N GLU A 37 -2.47 -7.14 -16.12
CA GLU A 37 -3.24 -6.15 -16.89
C GLU A 37 -4.70 -6.05 -16.46
N ASP A 38 -5.27 -7.17 -16.02
CA ASP A 38 -6.67 -7.32 -15.60
C ASP A 38 -6.86 -7.33 -14.07
N VAL A 39 -5.91 -6.81 -13.31
CA VAL A 39 -5.96 -6.82 -11.84
C VAL A 39 -7.28 -6.31 -11.29
N HIS A 40 -7.75 -6.97 -10.22
CA HIS A 40 -8.85 -6.50 -9.39
C HIS A 40 -8.29 -5.99 -8.06
N TYR A 41 -8.36 -4.68 -7.84
CA TYR A 41 -7.85 -4.02 -6.64
C TYR A 41 -9.02 -3.47 -5.83
N VAL A 42 -9.13 -3.88 -4.58
CA VAL A 42 -10.17 -3.42 -3.65
C VAL A 42 -9.53 -2.58 -2.56
N GLU A 43 -9.89 -1.32 -2.52
CA GLU A 43 -9.46 -0.40 -1.49
C GLU A 43 -10.70 0.10 -0.74
N HIS A 44 -10.82 -0.27 0.54
CA HIS A 44 -12.06 -0.10 1.28
C HIS A 44 -12.50 1.36 1.49
N ALA A 45 -11.58 2.32 1.39
CA ALA A 45 -11.93 3.74 1.43
C ALA A 45 -12.30 4.32 0.04
N TYR A 46 -11.62 3.86 -1.02
CA TYR A 46 -11.73 4.45 -2.36
C TYR A 46 -12.55 3.62 -3.34
N GLY A 47 -12.82 2.35 -3.05
CA GLY A 47 -13.65 1.47 -3.87
C GLY A 47 -12.84 0.44 -4.67
N GLU A 48 -13.45 -0.06 -5.74
CA GLU A 48 -12.86 -1.10 -6.57
C GLU A 48 -12.23 -0.50 -7.83
N LEU A 49 -11.05 -1.01 -8.18
CA LEU A 49 -10.32 -0.65 -9.39
C LEU A 49 -10.16 -1.89 -10.25
N HIS A 50 -10.40 -1.75 -11.53
CA HIS A 50 -10.27 -2.82 -12.51
C HIS A 50 -9.23 -2.44 -13.56
N GLY A 51 -8.18 -3.25 -13.64
CA GLY A 51 -7.08 -3.07 -14.58
C GLY A 51 -5.91 -2.26 -14.03
N ARG A 52 -4.73 -2.59 -14.56
CA ARG A 52 -3.43 -2.02 -14.14
C ARG A 52 -3.41 -0.49 -14.27
N GLU A 53 -3.94 0.07 -15.35
CA GLU A 53 -3.89 1.51 -15.57
C GLU A 53 -4.81 2.28 -14.62
N ALA A 54 -5.95 1.70 -14.23
CA ALA A 54 -6.79 2.28 -13.19
C ALA A 54 -6.07 2.34 -11.84
N VAL A 55 -5.30 1.30 -11.50
CA VAL A 55 -4.45 1.29 -10.31
C VAL A 55 -3.36 2.35 -10.42
N ARG A 56 -2.73 2.50 -11.60
CA ARG A 56 -1.68 3.50 -11.83
C ARG A 56 -2.18 4.93 -11.61
N GLU A 57 -3.31 5.28 -12.18
CA GLU A 57 -3.91 6.60 -12.00
C GLU A 57 -4.29 6.86 -10.54
N TRP A 58 -4.92 5.88 -9.91
CA TRP A 58 -5.35 6.00 -8.52
C TRP A 58 -4.17 6.14 -7.56
N ILE A 59 -3.15 5.29 -7.66
CA ILE A 59 -2.03 5.30 -6.72
C ILE A 59 -1.23 6.61 -6.80
N GLN A 60 -1.05 7.16 -7.98
CA GLN A 60 -0.39 8.46 -8.16
C GLN A 60 -1.19 9.58 -7.49
N THR A 61 -2.51 9.54 -7.58
CA THR A 61 -3.40 10.52 -6.97
C THR A 61 -3.41 10.40 -5.46
N VAL A 62 -3.58 9.19 -4.92
CA VAL A 62 -3.72 8.97 -3.47
C VAL A 62 -2.40 9.17 -2.73
N MET A 63 -1.27 8.90 -3.38
CA MET A 63 0.06 9.09 -2.79
C MET A 63 0.64 10.47 -3.00
N ALA A 64 0.06 11.30 -3.86
CA ALA A 64 0.56 12.65 -4.13
C ALA A 64 0.73 13.52 -2.86
N PRO A 65 -0.18 13.51 -1.86
CA PRO A 65 0.01 14.25 -0.61
C PRO A 65 1.12 13.70 0.28
N PHE A 66 1.42 12.38 0.15
CA PHE A 66 2.33 11.63 1.02
C PHE A 66 3.33 10.80 0.21
N PRO A 67 4.10 11.39 -0.70
CA PRO A 67 4.90 10.62 -1.67
C PRO A 67 5.96 9.72 -1.02
N HIS A 68 6.39 10.03 0.18
CA HIS A 68 7.41 9.29 0.93
C HIS A 68 6.87 8.49 2.11
N MET A 69 5.54 8.26 2.17
CA MET A 69 4.96 7.34 3.14
C MET A 69 5.59 5.96 2.97
N ARG A 70 5.92 5.31 4.09
CA ARG A 70 6.54 3.98 4.09
C ARG A 70 5.53 2.91 4.49
N PHE A 71 5.78 1.68 4.03
CA PHE A 71 4.87 0.55 4.23
C PHE A 71 5.62 -0.68 4.77
N PRO A 72 6.24 -0.59 5.96
CA PRO A 72 6.93 -1.73 6.54
C PRO A 72 5.95 -2.86 6.86
N GLN A 73 6.37 -4.09 6.53
CA GLN A 73 5.60 -5.29 6.78
C GLN A 73 5.76 -5.76 8.23
N GLY A 74 4.64 -6.18 8.82
CA GLY A 74 4.61 -6.95 10.04
C GLY A 74 4.57 -8.47 9.76
N TRP A 75 3.68 -9.20 10.44
CA TRP A 75 3.50 -10.63 10.17
C TRP A 75 2.91 -10.88 8.78
N THR A 76 3.18 -12.07 8.23
CA THR A 76 2.68 -12.52 6.94
C THR A 76 2.19 -13.96 7.05
N ALA A 77 1.05 -14.25 6.43
CA ALA A 77 0.49 -15.58 6.27
C ALA A 77 0.35 -15.90 4.78
N TYR A 78 0.55 -17.16 4.45
CA TYR A 78 0.53 -17.64 3.07
C TYR A 78 -0.46 -18.78 2.93
N ASP A 79 -1.23 -18.75 1.86
CA ASP A 79 -2.06 -19.85 1.40
C ASP A 79 -1.54 -20.32 0.04
N GLU A 80 -0.76 -21.40 0.06
CA GLU A 80 -0.13 -21.94 -1.14
C GLU A 80 -1.15 -22.52 -2.13
N GLU A 81 -2.30 -22.96 -1.64
CA GLU A 81 -3.35 -23.53 -2.49
C GLU A 81 -3.98 -22.48 -3.40
N SER A 82 -4.32 -21.32 -2.85
CA SER A 82 -4.92 -20.22 -3.59
C SER A 82 -3.90 -19.24 -4.17
N GLY A 83 -2.63 -19.31 -3.76
CA GLY A 83 -1.62 -18.32 -4.08
C GLY A 83 -1.80 -17.00 -3.33
N ALA A 84 -2.58 -17.01 -2.25
CA ALA A 84 -2.85 -15.81 -1.48
C ALA A 84 -1.78 -15.55 -0.42
N VAL A 85 -1.49 -14.26 -0.22
CA VAL A 85 -0.62 -13.77 0.85
C VAL A 85 -1.39 -12.71 1.61
N VAL A 86 -1.45 -12.82 2.94
CA VAL A 86 -2.06 -11.82 3.82
C VAL A 86 -0.98 -11.28 4.75
N MET A 87 -0.90 -9.97 4.87
CA MET A 87 0.11 -9.33 5.70
C MET A 87 -0.44 -8.12 6.44
N LEU A 88 0.11 -7.88 7.63
CA LEU A 88 -0.04 -6.60 8.31
C LEU A 88 0.97 -5.62 7.73
N ILE A 89 0.49 -4.47 7.30
CA ILE A 89 1.32 -3.35 6.85
C ILE A 89 1.11 -2.16 7.77
N LYS A 90 2.17 -1.46 8.09
CA LYS A 90 2.08 -0.14 8.72
C LYS A 90 2.10 0.92 7.63
N ASN A 91 1.07 1.75 7.59
CA ASN A 91 1.10 2.99 6.80
C ASN A 91 1.80 4.03 7.67
N LEU A 92 3.05 4.34 7.37
CA LEU A 92 3.96 5.02 8.30
C LEU A 92 4.48 6.33 7.72
N LEU A 93 4.31 7.39 8.50
CA LEU A 93 4.90 8.71 8.26
C LEU A 93 6.00 8.95 9.30
N ASP A 94 7.19 9.25 8.84
CA ASP A 94 8.29 9.60 9.73
C ASP A 94 7.96 10.87 10.51
N HIS A 95 8.56 11.03 11.71
CA HIS A 95 8.33 12.23 12.52
C HIS A 95 8.79 13.47 11.73
N PRO A 96 7.93 14.48 11.56
CA PRO A 96 8.18 15.55 10.58
C PRO A 96 9.30 16.51 10.97
N THR A 97 9.62 16.60 12.26
CA THR A 97 10.58 17.59 12.79
C THR A 97 11.68 16.99 13.67
N ASP A 98 11.53 15.71 14.03
CA ASP A 98 12.50 15.02 14.89
C ASP A 98 12.94 13.71 14.21
N PRO A 99 14.18 13.62 13.67
CA PRO A 99 14.66 12.41 13.02
C PRO A 99 14.70 11.17 13.93
N ASP A 100 14.79 11.36 15.23
CA ASP A 100 14.79 10.29 16.25
C ASP A 100 13.41 10.11 16.92
N GLY A 101 12.41 10.90 16.50
CA GLY A 101 11.05 10.86 17.03
C GLY A 101 10.28 9.62 16.60
N GLU A 102 9.32 9.22 17.43
CA GLU A 102 8.43 8.12 17.11
C GLU A 102 7.64 8.43 15.84
N PRO A 103 7.60 7.49 14.87
CA PRO A 103 6.81 7.69 13.66
C PRO A 103 5.32 7.62 13.94
N PHE A 104 4.55 8.17 13.03
CA PHE A 104 3.08 8.12 13.04
C PHE A 104 2.63 7.02 12.09
N TRP A 105 1.81 6.06 12.54
CA TRP A 105 1.39 4.97 11.68
C TRP A 105 0.01 4.43 12.06
N PHE A 106 -0.65 3.81 11.08
CA PHE A 106 -1.87 3.05 11.28
C PHE A 106 -1.78 1.70 10.57
N PRO A 107 -2.47 0.68 11.10
CA PRO A 107 -2.44 -0.66 10.51
C PRO A 107 -3.29 -0.75 9.25
N ASN A 108 -2.81 -1.56 8.31
CA ASN A 108 -3.53 -2.00 7.13
C ASN A 108 -3.28 -3.49 6.93
N TRP A 109 -4.32 -4.25 6.62
CA TRP A 109 -4.20 -5.66 6.26
C TRP A 109 -4.34 -5.76 4.75
N THR A 110 -3.28 -6.21 4.10
CA THR A 110 -3.23 -6.38 2.65
C THR A 110 -3.30 -7.85 2.31
N ARG A 111 -4.24 -8.20 1.44
CA ARG A 111 -4.33 -9.51 0.81
C ARG A 111 -3.93 -9.41 -0.65
N LEU A 112 -2.95 -10.21 -1.05
CA LEU A 112 -2.48 -10.33 -2.44
C LEU A 112 -2.81 -11.71 -2.98
N VAL A 113 -3.10 -11.84 -4.27
CA VAL A 113 -3.21 -13.13 -4.97
C VAL A 113 -2.21 -13.16 -6.11
N TYR A 114 -1.29 -14.10 -6.04
CA TYR A 114 -0.19 -14.24 -6.98
C TYR A 114 -0.66 -14.84 -8.31
N ALA A 115 -0.12 -14.33 -9.41
CA ALA A 115 -0.44 -14.78 -10.77
C ALA A 115 0.76 -15.38 -11.52
N GLY A 116 1.95 -15.42 -10.88
CA GLY A 116 3.20 -15.79 -11.55
C GLY A 116 3.95 -14.56 -12.07
N ASP A 117 5.19 -14.77 -12.51
CA ASP A 117 6.03 -13.74 -13.14
C ASP A 117 6.19 -12.44 -12.32
N ASN A 118 6.25 -12.56 -11.00
CA ASN A 118 6.27 -11.44 -10.06
C ASN A 118 5.09 -10.48 -10.19
N GLN A 119 3.95 -10.96 -10.68
CA GLN A 119 2.73 -10.17 -10.80
C GLN A 119 1.60 -10.72 -9.92
N TRP A 120 0.76 -9.78 -9.46
CA TRP A 120 -0.38 -10.07 -8.61
C TRP A 120 -1.68 -9.77 -9.35
N SER A 121 -2.62 -10.69 -9.31
CA SER A 121 -3.93 -10.55 -9.98
C SER A 121 -4.98 -9.86 -9.11
N GLN A 122 -4.74 -9.82 -7.81
CA GLN A 122 -5.64 -9.15 -6.86
C GLN A 122 -4.83 -8.50 -5.75
N GLU A 123 -5.32 -7.35 -5.28
CA GLU A 123 -4.95 -6.78 -3.98
C GLU A 123 -6.21 -6.26 -3.28
N GLU A 124 -6.26 -6.46 -1.98
CA GLU A 124 -7.31 -5.89 -1.12
C GLU A 124 -6.69 -5.31 0.13
N ASP A 125 -6.95 -4.01 0.36
CA ASP A 125 -6.48 -3.26 1.52
C ASP A 125 -7.62 -2.99 2.49
N ILE A 126 -7.47 -3.47 3.73
CA ILE A 126 -8.48 -3.39 4.78
C ILE A 126 -7.95 -2.58 5.96
N TYR A 127 -8.51 -1.40 6.15
CA TYR A 127 -8.21 -0.52 7.28
C TYR A 127 -9.41 0.36 7.62
N ASN A 128 -9.33 1.10 8.71
CA ASN A 128 -10.39 2.04 9.08
C ASN A 128 -9.95 3.47 8.78
N PRO A 129 -10.44 4.09 7.68
CA PRO A 129 -9.99 5.42 7.28
C PRO A 129 -10.36 6.51 8.28
N ARG A 130 -11.52 6.41 8.93
CA ARG A 130 -11.95 7.42 9.91
C ARG A 130 -11.24 7.30 11.26
N ARG A 131 -11.27 6.10 11.82
CA ARG A 131 -10.71 5.88 13.15
C ARG A 131 -9.18 5.98 13.14
N ASP A 132 -8.53 5.34 12.16
CA ASP A 132 -7.09 5.14 12.18
C ASP A 132 -6.35 6.14 11.27
N ALA A 133 -6.64 6.16 9.96
CA ALA A 133 -5.90 6.99 9.02
C ALA A 133 -6.09 8.49 9.30
N ALA A 134 -7.32 8.96 9.45
CA ALA A 134 -7.59 10.38 9.70
C ALA A 134 -6.98 10.87 11.01
N ARG A 135 -7.03 10.03 12.07
CA ARG A 135 -6.45 10.36 13.37
C ARG A 135 -4.93 10.47 13.29
N VAL A 136 -4.29 9.52 12.64
CA VAL A 136 -2.82 9.47 12.52
C VAL A 136 -2.31 10.61 11.64
N VAL A 137 -2.92 10.84 10.50
CA VAL A 137 -2.56 11.96 9.61
C VAL A 137 -2.77 13.30 10.32
N GLY A 138 -3.89 13.47 11.05
CA GLY A 138 -4.14 14.68 11.83
C GLY A 138 -3.09 14.92 12.91
N ALA A 139 -2.66 13.88 13.61
CA ALA A 139 -1.59 13.96 14.60
C ALA A 139 -0.23 14.31 13.97
N TRP A 140 0.09 13.73 12.82
CA TRP A 140 1.31 14.03 12.08
C TRP A 140 1.34 15.50 11.60
N LEU A 141 0.22 16.00 11.06
CA LEU A 141 0.08 17.41 10.68
C LEU A 141 0.25 18.35 11.88
N ALA A 142 -0.36 18.01 13.03
CA ALA A 142 -0.23 18.77 14.26
C ALA A 142 1.21 18.79 14.79
N ALA A 143 2.01 17.76 14.49
CA ALA A 143 3.42 17.68 14.83
C ALA A 143 4.34 18.44 13.87
N GLY A 144 3.79 19.08 12.84
CA GLY A 144 4.55 19.86 11.84
C GLY A 144 4.67 19.21 10.48
N GLY A 145 3.92 18.13 10.22
CA GLY A 145 3.88 17.49 8.90
C GLY A 145 3.31 18.43 7.84
N GLU A 146 3.82 18.30 6.63
CA GLU A 146 3.37 19.09 5.48
C GLU A 146 2.97 18.16 4.33
N LEU A 147 1.80 18.42 3.76
CA LEU A 147 1.33 17.71 2.56
C LEU A 147 2.09 18.22 1.33
N ALA A 148 2.50 17.30 0.45
CA ALA A 148 3.19 17.67 -0.79
C ALA A 148 2.25 18.33 -1.81
N THR A 149 0.93 18.18 -1.64
CA THR A 149 -0.11 18.86 -2.40
C THR A 149 -1.35 19.07 -1.54
N ASP A 150 -2.13 20.11 -1.82
CA ASP A 150 -3.42 20.35 -1.20
C ASP A 150 -4.58 19.58 -1.86
N GLN A 151 -4.31 18.92 -2.98
CA GLN A 151 -5.27 18.08 -3.69
C GLN A 151 -5.35 16.70 -3.01
N ILE A 152 -6.22 16.57 -2.02
CA ILE A 152 -6.41 15.34 -1.28
C ILE A 152 -7.64 14.61 -1.82
N PRO A 153 -7.50 13.35 -2.31
CA PRO A 153 -8.66 12.58 -2.73
C PRO A 153 -9.56 12.28 -1.54
N SER A 154 -10.86 12.43 -1.75
CA SER A 154 -11.84 12.10 -0.72
C SER A 154 -12.17 10.62 -0.74
N PRO A 155 -12.13 9.93 0.40
CA PRO A 155 -12.62 8.57 0.50
C PRO A 155 -14.09 8.46 0.10
N LYS A 156 -14.44 7.42 -0.64
CA LYS A 156 -15.83 7.13 -1.03
C LYS A 156 -16.59 6.43 0.10
N HIS A 157 -15.87 5.71 0.93
CA HIS A 157 -16.40 4.91 2.03
C HIS A 157 -15.60 5.20 3.31
N GLY A 158 -16.29 5.41 4.39
CA GLY A 158 -15.60 5.67 5.66
C GLY A 158 -16.37 6.50 6.64
#